data_e30e24b9b86feb5aa64c6248d4ca1ca3
#
_entry.id   e30e24b9b86feb5aa64c6248d4ca1ca3
#
_cell.length_a   1.000
_cell.length_b   1.000
_cell.length_c   1.000
_cell.angle_alpha   90.00
_cell.angle_beta   90.00
_cell.angle_gamma   90.00
#
_symmetry.space_group_name_H-M   'P 1'
#
loop_
_entity.id
_entity.type
_entity.pdbx_description
1 polymer ?
#
loop_
_entity_poly.entity_id
_entity_poly.type
_entity_poly.pdbx_seq_one_letter_code
_entity_poly.pdbx_strand_id
1 'polypeptide(L)'
;SGTMGIGHTRWATHGVPSDANAHPHMSNSGRLVLVHNGIIENYESLKAYLTEKGFVFHSETDTEVLVNLIEHIQHTQGLKTGKAVQIGEAVGVVAAQSIGEPGTQLTLRTFHVGGVAGNISEENSLIAKFDGTSEIEDLKLVKSKDSDGNSSNIVISRTTEIKILDSKTKNVLSTNNIPYGSYLNIKNGQKVSKGDVVCQWDPFNGVIVSEFAGKIVYENIEVGKTYQVEIDEQTGFKEKVITDSRDKKLIPTLLIQDKKGVTLRSYNLPVGAHIIVDEDESIEKGKILVKIPRKSAKSGDITGGLPRVTELFEARNPSNPAVVSEIDGVVSFGKIKRGNREIIVESKFGDIRKYLVKLSNQILVQENDFIKAGMPLSDGSITPNDILNIKGPSAVHQYLVNEVQEVYRLQGVKINDKHFEVAVRQMMRKVKIIDPGDTLFLEDQLTYKDDFISENDKLYGMKVIEEAGDSENLKVGQLVSARQLRDENSILKRDDKNLVEARDAKPATASTQLQGITRASLQTKSFISAASFQETTKVLNEAAVNAKNDHLGGLKENVIVGHKIPAGTGIREYDDIIVGPKDEYNSLLINKEEELNF
;
A
#
# COMPACT_ATOMS: atom_id res chain seq x y z
N SER A 1 14.19 -33.99 -19.10
CA SER A 1 12.78 -33.63 -19.20
C SER A 1 12.39 -32.78 -17.98
N GLY A 2 12.23 -31.48 -18.17
CA GLY A 2 11.81 -30.58 -17.11
C GLY A 2 10.30 -30.69 -16.87
N THR A 3 9.89 -30.44 -15.64
CA THR A 3 8.47 -30.40 -15.22
C THR A 3 7.81 -29.04 -15.46
N MET A 4 8.57 -28.00 -15.78
CA MET A 4 8.11 -26.66 -16.14
C MET A 4 8.80 -26.15 -17.38
N GLY A 5 8.07 -25.46 -18.25
CA GLY A 5 8.60 -24.78 -19.43
C GLY A 5 7.98 -23.39 -19.57
N ILE A 6 8.78 -22.42 -19.98
CA ILE A 6 8.34 -21.08 -20.35
C ILE A 6 8.61 -20.91 -21.84
N GLY A 7 7.59 -20.49 -22.59
CA GLY A 7 7.69 -20.17 -24.01
C GLY A 7 7.07 -18.82 -24.32
N HIS A 8 7.64 -18.09 -25.26
CA HIS A 8 7.15 -16.78 -25.66
C HIS A 8 7.36 -16.54 -27.16
N THR A 9 6.33 -16.04 -27.83
CA THR A 9 6.43 -15.49 -29.18
C THR A 9 6.77 -14.02 -29.06
N ARG A 10 8.02 -13.67 -29.38
CA ARG A 10 8.54 -12.31 -29.20
C ARG A 10 7.85 -11.29 -30.12
N TRP A 11 7.41 -10.17 -29.54
CA TRP A 11 7.17 -8.93 -30.25
C TRP A 11 8.39 -8.03 -30.03
N ALA A 12 9.19 -7.80 -31.07
CA ALA A 12 10.48 -7.09 -30.94
C ALA A 12 10.25 -5.59 -30.64
N THR A 13 10.45 -5.18 -29.39
CA THR A 13 10.46 -3.79 -28.98
C THR A 13 11.87 -3.22 -28.88
N HIS A 14 12.86 -4.06 -28.48
CA HIS A 14 14.27 -3.72 -28.35
C HIS A 14 15.14 -4.83 -28.92
N GLY A 15 16.19 -4.45 -29.69
CA GLY A 15 17.13 -5.34 -30.35
C GLY A 15 16.55 -6.03 -31.58
N VAL A 16 17.41 -6.36 -32.53
CA VAL A 16 17.04 -7.10 -33.75
C VAL A 16 16.57 -8.53 -33.45
N PRO A 17 15.67 -9.12 -34.24
CA PRO A 17 15.29 -10.53 -34.08
C PRO A 17 16.50 -11.44 -34.24
N SER A 18 16.92 -12.06 -33.14
CA SER A 18 18.05 -13.02 -33.08
C SER A 18 17.85 -13.99 -31.92
N ASP A 19 18.56 -15.09 -31.90
CA ASP A 19 18.49 -16.08 -30.82
C ASP A 19 18.92 -15.46 -29.47
N ALA A 20 19.92 -14.56 -29.47
CA ALA A 20 20.38 -13.85 -28.29
C ALA A 20 19.33 -12.92 -27.68
N ASN A 21 18.48 -12.35 -28.54
CA ASN A 21 17.42 -11.44 -28.14
C ASN A 21 16.06 -12.14 -27.97
N ALA A 22 16.00 -13.46 -28.09
CA ALA A 22 14.78 -14.23 -27.90
C ALA A 22 14.47 -14.48 -26.42
N HIS A 23 13.19 -14.49 -26.05
CA HIS A 23 12.75 -14.90 -24.72
C HIS A 23 12.73 -16.43 -24.58
N PRO A 24 12.96 -16.96 -23.38
CA PRO A 24 13.15 -16.28 -22.09
C PRO A 24 14.59 -15.80 -21.88
N HIS A 25 14.75 -14.72 -21.08
CA HIS A 25 16.06 -14.27 -20.63
C HIS A 25 16.40 -14.82 -19.25
N MET A 26 17.65 -15.18 -19.05
CA MET A 26 18.17 -15.65 -17.77
C MET A 26 18.99 -14.57 -17.08
N SER A 27 18.95 -14.56 -15.75
CA SER A 27 19.83 -13.71 -14.95
C SER A 27 21.28 -14.21 -15.01
N ASN A 28 22.21 -13.35 -14.61
CA ASN A 28 23.65 -13.59 -14.69
C ASN A 28 24.10 -14.86 -13.93
N SER A 29 23.41 -15.21 -12.83
CA SER A 29 23.66 -16.46 -12.08
C SER A 29 22.93 -17.68 -12.66
N GLY A 30 22.08 -17.53 -13.66
CA GLY A 30 21.24 -18.59 -14.22
C GLY A 30 20.09 -19.05 -13.33
N ARG A 31 19.81 -18.35 -12.20
CA ARG A 31 18.79 -18.76 -11.22
C ARG A 31 17.40 -18.22 -11.50
N LEU A 32 17.31 -17.10 -12.21
CA LEU A 32 16.06 -16.48 -12.59
C LEU A 32 15.89 -16.54 -14.08
N VAL A 33 14.68 -16.83 -14.50
CA VAL A 33 14.27 -16.83 -15.90
C VAL A 33 13.03 -15.96 -16.03
N LEU A 34 13.05 -15.02 -16.97
CA LEU A 34 11.98 -14.05 -17.15
C LEU A 34 11.53 -14.00 -18.60
N VAL A 35 10.22 -13.91 -18.76
CA VAL A 35 9.53 -13.52 -19.98
C VAL A 35 8.76 -12.26 -19.69
N HIS A 36 8.92 -11.23 -20.51
CA HIS A 36 8.26 -9.95 -20.35
C HIS A 36 7.72 -9.48 -21.69
N ASN A 37 6.49 -9.04 -21.69
CA ASN A 37 5.82 -8.46 -22.85
C ASN A 37 5.45 -7.01 -22.54
N GLY A 38 6.36 -6.09 -22.77
CA GLY A 38 6.22 -4.67 -22.46
C GLY A 38 7.49 -3.92 -22.83
N ILE A 39 7.54 -2.64 -22.48
CA ILE A 39 8.68 -1.74 -22.69
C ILE A 39 9.12 -1.17 -21.35
N ILE A 40 10.41 -1.24 -21.07
CA ILE A 40 11.03 -0.61 -19.89
C ILE A 40 11.74 0.66 -20.36
N GLU A 41 11.08 1.80 -20.18
CA GLU A 41 11.52 3.09 -20.71
C GLU A 41 12.93 3.50 -20.25
N ASN A 42 13.31 3.13 -19.03
CA ASN A 42 14.60 3.49 -18.43
C ASN A 42 15.64 2.35 -18.43
N TYR A 43 15.49 1.35 -19.33
CA TYR A 43 16.35 0.17 -19.33
C TYR A 43 17.82 0.49 -19.56
N GLU A 44 18.17 1.49 -20.36
CA GLU A 44 19.56 1.89 -20.62
C GLU A 44 20.27 2.36 -19.35
N SER A 45 19.62 3.19 -18.55
CA SER A 45 20.15 3.66 -17.28
C SER A 45 20.30 2.53 -16.26
N LEU A 46 19.35 1.60 -16.22
CA LEU A 46 19.41 0.39 -15.40
C LEU A 46 20.52 -0.55 -15.85
N LYS A 47 20.72 -0.72 -17.17
CA LYS A 47 21.79 -1.52 -17.74
C LYS A 47 23.16 -0.98 -17.37
N ALA A 48 23.35 0.33 -17.49
CA ALA A 48 24.58 1.02 -17.06
C ALA A 48 24.87 0.81 -15.57
N TYR A 49 23.85 0.99 -14.72
CA TYR A 49 23.94 0.76 -13.27
C TYR A 49 24.33 -0.69 -12.94
N LEU A 50 23.69 -1.66 -13.54
CA LEU A 50 23.97 -3.08 -13.29
C LEU A 50 25.35 -3.48 -13.82
N THR A 51 25.80 -2.90 -14.94
CA THR A 51 27.14 -3.13 -15.47
C THR A 51 28.23 -2.64 -14.51
N GLU A 52 28.03 -1.48 -13.85
CA GLU A 52 28.92 -1.01 -12.77
C GLU A 52 28.94 -1.97 -11.57
N LYS A 53 27.88 -2.76 -11.37
CA LYS A 53 27.77 -3.79 -10.32
C LYS A 53 28.32 -5.15 -10.73
N GLY A 54 28.88 -5.25 -11.92
CA GLY A 54 29.54 -6.48 -12.42
C GLY A 54 28.60 -7.44 -13.17
N PHE A 55 27.39 -7.01 -13.53
CA PHE A 55 26.50 -7.80 -14.37
C PHE A 55 26.93 -7.72 -15.84
N VAL A 56 26.92 -8.88 -16.51
CA VAL A 56 27.24 -8.99 -17.93
C VAL A 56 25.95 -9.21 -18.71
N PHE A 57 25.78 -8.49 -19.82
CA PHE A 57 24.60 -8.58 -20.68
C PHE A 57 24.96 -9.23 -22.02
N HIS A 58 24.14 -10.17 -22.44
CA HIS A 58 24.34 -10.95 -23.68
C HIS A 58 23.34 -10.55 -24.77
N SER A 59 22.31 -9.79 -24.42
CA SER A 59 21.29 -9.33 -25.35
C SER A 59 21.13 -7.80 -25.35
N GLU A 60 20.39 -7.32 -26.34
CA GLU A 60 19.99 -5.92 -26.46
C GLU A 60 18.61 -5.64 -25.86
N THR A 61 18.01 -6.64 -25.19
CA THR A 61 16.63 -6.52 -24.70
C THR A 61 16.56 -5.89 -23.31
N ASP A 62 15.52 -5.11 -23.10
CA ASP A 62 15.15 -4.56 -21.80
C ASP A 62 14.77 -5.65 -20.78
N THR A 63 14.29 -6.80 -21.26
CA THR A 63 13.92 -7.94 -20.40
C THR A 63 15.13 -8.58 -19.71
N GLU A 64 16.29 -8.64 -20.37
CA GLU A 64 17.52 -9.11 -19.72
C GLU A 64 17.96 -8.14 -18.61
N VAL A 65 17.76 -6.84 -18.82
CA VAL A 65 18.02 -5.83 -17.78
C VAL A 65 17.10 -6.05 -16.59
N LEU A 66 15.83 -6.32 -16.83
CA LEU A 66 14.86 -6.54 -15.76
C LEU A 66 15.16 -7.79 -14.93
N VAL A 67 15.50 -8.92 -15.55
CA VAL A 67 15.80 -10.13 -14.80
C VAL A 67 17.07 -9.97 -13.95
N ASN A 68 18.07 -9.27 -14.45
CA ASN A 68 19.29 -8.96 -13.71
C ASN A 68 19.05 -7.91 -12.60
N LEU A 69 18.16 -6.95 -12.81
CA LEU A 69 17.74 -6.02 -11.77
C LEU A 69 17.03 -6.74 -10.62
N ILE A 70 16.14 -7.68 -10.94
CA ILE A 70 15.46 -8.51 -9.92
C ILE A 70 16.49 -9.30 -9.12
N GLU A 71 17.47 -9.91 -9.77
CA GLU A 71 18.56 -10.61 -9.10
C GLU A 71 19.38 -9.69 -8.21
N HIS A 72 19.77 -8.50 -8.72
CA HIS A 72 20.49 -7.50 -7.94
C HIS A 72 19.72 -7.05 -6.69
N ILE A 73 18.43 -6.78 -6.84
CA ILE A 73 17.55 -6.39 -5.73
C ILE A 73 17.44 -7.53 -4.70
N GLN A 74 17.31 -8.78 -5.14
CA GLN A 74 17.30 -9.94 -4.23
C GLN A 74 18.59 -10.04 -3.42
N HIS A 75 19.74 -9.72 -4.02
CA HIS A 75 21.04 -9.74 -3.33
C HIS A 75 21.26 -8.55 -2.40
N THR A 76 20.77 -7.36 -2.77
CA THR A 76 21.09 -6.11 -2.06
C THR A 76 20.07 -5.72 -1.01
N GLN A 77 18.79 -6.06 -1.17
CA GLN A 77 17.71 -5.63 -0.27
C GLN A 77 17.43 -6.58 0.91
N GLY A 78 18.45 -7.23 1.44
CA GLY A 78 18.40 -7.69 2.81
C GLY A 78 17.54 -8.89 3.14
N LEU A 79 17.47 -9.86 2.26
CA LEU A 79 17.38 -11.24 2.74
C LEU A 79 18.72 -11.54 3.40
N LYS A 80 18.76 -11.88 4.69
CA LYS A 80 20.01 -12.19 5.43
C LYS A 80 20.94 -13.16 4.68
N THR A 81 20.44 -13.85 3.67
CA THR A 81 21.16 -14.81 2.83
C THR A 81 21.15 -14.46 1.34
N GLY A 82 20.38 -13.45 0.87
CA GLY A 82 20.19 -13.16 -0.55
C GLY A 82 19.54 -14.30 -1.36
N LYS A 83 18.97 -15.29 -0.69
CA LYS A 83 18.34 -16.46 -1.32
C LYS A 83 16.83 -16.46 -1.04
N ALA A 84 16.07 -16.96 -2.00
CA ALA A 84 14.67 -17.28 -1.79
C ALA A 84 14.54 -18.38 -0.72
N VAL A 85 13.42 -18.37 -0.01
CA VAL A 85 13.06 -19.42 0.96
C VAL A 85 12.98 -20.76 0.24
N GLN A 86 13.51 -21.81 0.86
CA GLN A 86 13.42 -23.18 0.30
C GLN A 86 11.98 -23.68 0.33
N ILE A 87 11.61 -24.48 -0.68
CA ILE A 87 10.33 -25.17 -0.68
C ILE A 87 10.24 -26.08 0.55
N GLY A 88 9.11 -26.03 1.26
CA GLY A 88 8.91 -26.79 2.48
C GLY A 88 9.26 -26.07 3.78
N GLU A 89 9.74 -24.84 3.73
CA GLU A 89 9.92 -24.02 4.94
C GLU A 89 8.57 -23.46 5.41
N ALA A 90 8.27 -23.68 6.70
CA ALA A 90 6.98 -23.30 7.31
C ALA A 90 6.95 -21.81 7.69
N VAL A 91 7.09 -20.91 6.71
CA VAL A 91 7.19 -19.45 6.92
C VAL A 91 6.01 -18.86 7.65
N GLY A 92 4.80 -19.39 7.47
CA GLY A 92 3.59 -18.93 8.16
C GLY A 92 3.62 -19.22 9.66
N VAL A 93 4.12 -20.39 10.07
CA VAL A 93 4.29 -20.76 11.48
C VAL A 93 5.36 -19.90 12.13
N VAL A 94 6.49 -19.70 11.44
CA VAL A 94 7.59 -18.82 11.91
C VAL A 94 7.08 -17.39 12.10
N ALA A 95 6.31 -16.87 11.14
CA ALA A 95 5.72 -15.53 11.24
C ALA A 95 4.75 -15.44 12.42
N ALA A 96 3.84 -16.40 12.56
CA ALA A 96 2.86 -16.41 13.65
C ALA A 96 3.53 -16.46 15.03
N GLN A 97 4.56 -17.29 15.20
CA GLN A 97 5.33 -17.39 16.45
C GLN A 97 6.10 -16.10 16.75
N SER A 98 6.74 -15.50 15.73
CA SER A 98 7.49 -14.25 15.87
C SER A 98 6.62 -13.04 16.22
N ILE A 99 5.37 -13.03 15.76
CA ILE A 99 4.38 -12.00 16.08
C ILE A 99 3.74 -12.27 17.44
N GLY A 100 3.45 -13.54 17.75
CA GLY A 100 2.70 -13.94 18.95
C GLY A 100 3.54 -13.99 20.24
N GLU A 101 4.82 -14.37 20.16
CA GLU A 101 5.71 -14.46 21.34
C GLU A 101 5.78 -13.13 22.11
N PRO A 102 6.07 -11.97 21.49
CA PRO A 102 6.08 -10.71 22.21
C PRO A 102 4.69 -10.22 22.64
N GLY A 103 3.61 -10.80 22.09
CA GLY A 103 2.24 -10.42 22.41
C GLY A 103 1.90 -10.54 23.91
N THR A 104 2.42 -11.57 24.58
CA THR A 104 2.25 -11.76 26.03
C THR A 104 2.96 -10.65 26.81
N GLN A 105 4.12 -10.21 26.37
CA GLN A 105 4.85 -9.10 27.00
C GLN A 105 4.14 -7.75 26.77
N LEU A 106 3.52 -7.57 25.61
CA LEU A 106 2.71 -6.39 25.30
C LEU A 106 1.51 -6.25 26.24
N THR A 107 0.81 -7.33 26.57
CA THR A 107 -0.33 -7.32 27.50
C THR A 107 0.09 -6.99 28.93
N LEU A 108 1.22 -7.49 29.39
CA LEU A 108 1.73 -7.21 30.74
C LEU A 108 2.21 -5.75 30.89
N ARG A 109 2.74 -5.14 29.84
CA ARG A 109 3.27 -3.76 29.88
C ARG A 109 2.23 -2.67 29.70
N THR A 110 1.06 -2.94 29.09
CA THR A 110 -0.02 -1.95 28.97
C THR A 110 -0.62 -1.54 30.32
N PHE A 111 -0.49 -2.38 31.36
CA PHE A 111 -0.89 -2.02 32.74
C PHE A 111 0.13 -1.14 33.50
N HIS A 112 1.34 -0.96 32.96
CA HIS A 112 2.41 -0.18 33.58
C HIS A 112 2.87 0.99 32.67
N VAL A 113 1.94 1.78 32.15
CA VAL A 113 2.26 3.06 31.47
C VAL A 113 2.65 4.13 32.50
N GLY A 114 3.63 3.80 33.34
CA GLY A 114 4.19 4.72 34.35
C GLY A 114 5.71 4.75 34.38
N GLY A 115 6.40 3.94 33.61
CA GLY A 115 7.79 3.71 33.91
C GLY A 115 8.76 3.47 32.78
N VAL A 116 8.59 3.96 31.55
CA VAL A 116 9.71 4.25 30.62
C VAL A 116 9.24 5.28 29.59
N ALA A 117 9.11 6.52 30.00
CA ALA A 117 9.29 7.65 29.10
C ALA A 117 10.79 7.79 28.82
N GLY A 118 11.41 6.74 28.29
CA GLY A 118 12.76 6.80 27.77
C GLY A 118 12.66 7.46 26.40
N ASN A 119 13.08 8.72 26.32
CA ASN A 119 13.57 9.46 25.17
C ASN A 119 13.19 8.85 23.81
N ILE A 120 11.90 8.86 23.46
CA ILE A 120 11.51 8.98 22.08
C ILE A 120 11.83 10.44 21.79
N SER A 121 13.01 10.70 21.23
CA SER A 121 13.29 11.98 20.59
C SER A 121 12.24 12.09 19.48
N GLU A 122 11.18 12.87 19.73
CA GLU A 122 10.20 13.13 18.71
C GLU A 122 10.97 13.67 17.51
N GLU A 123 10.87 12.97 16.37
CA GLU A 123 11.61 13.35 15.17
C GLU A 123 11.17 14.78 14.81
N ASN A 124 12.07 15.71 14.95
CA ASN A 124 11.86 17.14 14.63
C ASN A 124 12.52 17.54 13.30
N SER A 125 13.17 16.58 12.64
CA SER A 125 13.92 16.83 11.42
C SER A 125 13.91 15.62 10.49
N LEU A 126 13.91 15.89 9.21
CA LEU A 126 14.15 14.90 8.15
C LEU A 126 15.62 14.93 7.78
N ILE A 127 16.29 13.80 7.92
CA ILE A 127 17.72 13.64 7.62
C ILE A 127 17.86 12.80 6.35
N ALA A 128 18.76 13.22 5.46
CA ALA A 128 19.07 12.48 4.25
C ALA A 128 19.74 11.14 4.58
N LYS A 129 19.18 10.06 4.06
CA LYS A 129 19.69 8.68 4.27
C LYS A 129 20.76 8.28 3.25
N PHE A 130 20.81 8.98 2.11
CA PHE A 130 21.69 8.70 0.98
C PHE A 130 22.31 9.97 0.45
N ASP A 131 23.48 9.83 -0.19
CA ASP A 131 24.12 10.89 -0.95
C ASP A 131 23.42 11.02 -2.30
N GLY A 132 23.11 12.25 -2.73
CA GLY A 132 22.40 12.43 -3.99
C GLY A 132 22.09 13.88 -4.32
N THR A 133 21.20 14.07 -5.28
CA THR A 133 20.65 15.38 -5.66
C THR A 133 19.19 15.45 -5.26
N SER A 134 18.80 16.54 -4.60
CA SER A 134 17.41 16.74 -4.17
C SER A 134 16.52 17.17 -5.34
N GLU A 135 15.37 16.54 -5.49
CA GLU A 135 14.28 16.98 -6.34
C GLU A 135 13.03 17.16 -5.47
N ILE A 136 12.42 18.34 -5.53
CA ILE A 136 11.28 18.67 -4.67
C ILE A 136 10.08 18.97 -5.57
N GLU A 137 9.03 18.19 -5.41
CA GLU A 137 7.76 18.32 -6.13
C GLU A 137 6.75 19.16 -5.33
N ASP A 138 5.85 19.85 -6.01
CA ASP A 138 4.75 20.65 -5.43
C ASP A 138 5.20 21.66 -4.36
N LEU A 139 6.41 22.23 -4.52
CA LEU A 139 7.00 23.12 -3.54
C LEU A 139 6.37 24.52 -3.59
N LYS A 140 5.71 24.90 -2.48
CA LYS A 140 5.30 26.29 -2.23
C LYS A 140 6.00 26.78 -0.97
N LEU A 141 6.77 27.87 -1.10
CA LEU A 141 7.55 28.45 -0.02
C LEU A 141 7.11 29.86 0.32
N VAL A 142 7.22 30.18 1.60
CA VAL A 142 7.11 31.54 2.09
C VAL A 142 8.36 31.86 2.89
N LYS A 143 8.94 33.04 2.64
CA LYS A 143 10.05 33.54 3.45
C LYS A 143 9.49 34.07 4.76
N SER A 144 9.98 33.57 5.86
CA SER A 144 9.73 34.07 7.20
C SER A 144 11.02 34.63 7.78
N LYS A 145 10.90 35.64 8.59
CA LYS A 145 12.01 36.14 9.43
C LYS A 145 11.83 35.58 10.83
N ASP A 146 12.84 34.90 11.31
CA ASP A 146 12.85 34.42 12.71
C ASP A 146 13.05 35.60 13.67
N SER A 147 12.78 35.41 14.97
CA SER A 147 13.00 36.40 16.03
C SER A 147 14.44 36.98 16.01
N ASP A 148 15.40 36.18 15.54
CA ASP A 148 16.82 36.55 15.43
C ASP A 148 17.17 37.24 14.10
N GLY A 149 16.17 37.55 13.24
CA GLY A 149 16.37 38.26 11.96
C GLY A 149 16.85 37.37 10.81
N ASN A 150 17.08 36.09 11.01
CA ASN A 150 17.44 35.16 9.96
C ASN A 150 16.25 34.83 9.05
N SER A 151 16.46 34.89 7.73
CA SER A 151 15.42 34.51 6.78
C SER A 151 15.39 33.00 6.59
N SER A 152 14.28 32.38 6.97
CA SER A 152 14.01 30.95 6.77
C SER A 152 12.91 30.74 5.73
N ASN A 153 12.95 29.62 5.02
CA ASN A 153 11.91 29.23 4.07
C ASN A 153 10.96 28.25 4.73
N ILE A 154 9.68 28.63 4.85
CA ILE A 154 8.64 27.75 5.41
C ILE A 154 7.85 27.13 4.26
N VAL A 155 7.61 25.82 4.34
CA VAL A 155 6.80 25.06 3.39
C VAL A 155 5.31 25.27 3.72
N ILE A 156 4.54 25.76 2.76
CA ILE A 156 3.11 26.00 2.88
C ILE A 156 2.23 25.04 2.03
N SER A 157 2.86 24.13 1.29
CA SER A 157 2.14 23.07 0.58
C SER A 157 1.97 21.86 1.49
N ARG A 158 0.84 21.18 1.37
CA ARG A 158 0.55 19.93 2.09
C ARG A 158 0.96 18.67 1.31
N THR A 159 1.29 18.83 0.03
CA THR A 159 1.62 17.75 -0.91
C THR A 159 3.07 17.74 -1.32
N THR A 160 3.93 18.52 -0.63
CA THR A 160 5.36 18.59 -0.98
C THR A 160 6.06 17.27 -0.68
N GLU A 161 6.66 16.70 -1.72
CA GLU A 161 7.50 15.50 -1.63
C GLU A 161 8.93 15.85 -2.02
N ILE A 162 9.89 15.31 -1.28
CA ILE A 162 11.30 15.36 -1.64
C ILE A 162 11.79 13.99 -2.07
N LYS A 163 12.42 13.94 -3.23
CA LYS A 163 13.12 12.79 -3.77
C LYS A 163 14.61 13.04 -3.74
N ILE A 164 15.38 12.08 -3.25
CA ILE A 164 16.83 12.10 -3.34
C ILE A 164 17.20 11.20 -4.51
N LEU A 165 17.77 11.80 -5.54
CA LEU A 165 18.19 11.14 -6.76
C LEU A 165 19.68 10.82 -6.68
N ASP A 166 20.09 9.69 -7.18
CA ASP A 166 21.50 9.38 -7.39
C ASP A 166 22.10 10.38 -8.39
N SER A 167 23.20 10.98 -8.04
CA SER A 167 23.87 12.03 -8.85
C SER A 167 24.32 11.53 -10.22
N LYS A 168 24.53 10.22 -10.39
CA LYS A 168 25.01 9.60 -11.64
C LYS A 168 23.87 9.01 -12.47
N THR A 169 23.02 8.20 -11.85
CA THR A 169 21.97 7.41 -12.54
C THR A 169 20.62 8.09 -12.57
N LYS A 170 20.43 9.20 -11.84
CA LYS A 170 19.15 9.88 -11.62
C LYS A 170 18.03 9.00 -11.06
N ASN A 171 18.36 7.81 -10.54
CA ASN A 171 17.40 6.94 -9.90
C ASN A 171 16.97 7.52 -8.55
N VAL A 172 15.69 7.35 -8.20
CA VAL A 172 15.15 7.75 -6.91
C VAL A 172 15.67 6.82 -5.82
N LEU A 173 16.51 7.35 -4.92
CA LEU A 173 17.05 6.60 -3.78
C LEU A 173 16.12 6.63 -2.57
N SER A 174 15.44 7.76 -2.34
CA SER A 174 14.42 7.87 -1.31
C SER A 174 13.39 8.93 -1.67
N THR A 175 12.14 8.71 -1.24
CA THR A 175 11.05 9.68 -1.32
C THR A 175 10.50 9.90 0.09
N ASN A 176 10.37 11.18 0.49
CA ASN A 176 9.84 11.55 1.79
C ASN A 176 8.90 12.74 1.65
N ASN A 177 7.82 12.75 2.44
CA ASN A 177 6.92 13.89 2.51
C ASN A 177 7.49 14.95 3.45
N ILE A 178 7.37 16.22 3.05
CA ILE A 178 7.75 17.36 3.89
C ILE A 178 6.48 17.89 4.56
N PRO A 179 6.40 17.92 5.91
CA PRO A 179 5.25 18.42 6.62
C PRO A 179 5.00 19.92 6.36
N TYR A 180 3.72 20.32 6.31
CA TYR A 180 3.32 21.71 6.29
C TYR A 180 3.87 22.47 7.52
N GLY A 181 4.37 23.67 7.31
CA GLY A 181 4.98 24.49 8.36
C GLY A 181 6.44 24.14 8.68
N SER A 182 7.06 23.22 7.94
CA SER A 182 8.48 22.87 8.11
C SER A 182 9.40 23.96 7.57
N TYR A 183 10.53 24.14 8.24
CA TYR A 183 11.64 24.97 7.77
C TYR A 183 12.50 24.16 6.80
N LEU A 184 12.60 24.59 5.56
CA LEU A 184 13.37 23.90 4.52
C LEU A 184 14.80 24.42 4.48
N ASN A 185 15.78 23.53 4.70
CA ASN A 185 17.21 23.89 4.74
C ASN A 185 17.90 23.70 3.39
N ILE A 186 17.32 22.98 2.46
CA ILE A 186 17.90 22.67 1.15
C ILE A 186 17.09 23.29 0.01
N LYS A 187 17.74 23.45 -1.14
CA LYS A 187 17.09 23.96 -2.36
C LYS A 187 16.86 22.82 -3.34
N ASN A 188 15.87 23.00 -4.22
CA ASN A 188 15.64 22.06 -5.32
C ASN A 188 16.89 21.98 -6.23
N GLY A 189 17.32 20.76 -6.57
CA GLY A 189 18.54 20.53 -7.38
C GLY A 189 19.85 20.58 -6.59
N GLN A 190 19.84 20.76 -5.27
CA GLN A 190 21.03 20.82 -4.43
C GLN A 190 21.60 19.41 -4.20
N LYS A 191 22.93 19.28 -4.20
CA LYS A 191 23.60 18.07 -3.74
C LYS A 191 23.47 17.95 -2.24
N VAL A 192 23.08 16.77 -1.79
CA VAL A 192 22.81 16.43 -0.39
C VAL A 192 23.67 15.23 -0.02
N SER A 193 24.33 15.28 1.13
CA SER A 193 25.12 14.19 1.69
C SER A 193 24.31 13.44 2.74
N LYS A 194 24.64 12.17 2.93
CA LYS A 194 24.04 11.36 4.01
C LYS A 194 24.31 12.02 5.36
N GLY A 195 23.24 12.28 6.12
CA GLY A 195 23.30 12.95 7.42
C GLY A 195 22.90 14.43 7.37
N ASP A 196 22.76 15.05 6.18
CA ASP A 196 22.31 16.44 6.06
C ASP A 196 20.85 16.56 6.49
N VAL A 197 20.54 17.63 7.21
CA VAL A 197 19.19 17.96 7.64
C VAL A 197 18.44 18.63 6.48
N VAL A 198 17.46 17.94 5.96
CA VAL A 198 16.63 18.37 4.82
C VAL A 198 15.63 19.44 5.23
N CYS A 199 14.85 19.15 6.26
CA CYS A 199 13.88 20.08 6.84
C CYS A 199 13.72 19.82 8.33
N GLN A 200 13.19 20.84 9.04
CA GLN A 200 12.90 20.79 10.47
C GLN A 200 11.49 21.29 10.74
N TRP A 201 10.84 20.76 11.76
CA TRP A 201 9.50 21.21 12.20
C TRP A 201 9.36 21.16 13.72
N ASP A 202 8.35 21.85 14.25
CA ASP A 202 7.97 21.72 15.66
C ASP A 202 7.21 20.39 15.86
N PRO A 203 7.75 19.44 16.62
CA PRO A 203 7.09 18.16 16.87
C PRO A 203 5.85 18.29 17.74
N PHE A 204 5.80 19.31 18.61
CA PHE A 204 4.73 19.51 19.60
C PHE A 204 3.55 20.30 19.06
N ASN A 205 3.79 21.21 18.12
CA ASN A 205 2.78 22.10 17.59
C ASN A 205 2.65 21.98 16.06
N GLY A 206 1.41 21.91 15.59
CA GLY A 206 1.08 22.25 14.22
C GLY A 206 0.98 23.77 14.11
N VAL A 207 1.40 24.35 12.98
CA VAL A 207 1.35 25.79 12.79
C VAL A 207 0.41 26.16 11.64
N ILE A 208 -0.25 27.32 11.72
CA ILE A 208 -0.90 27.97 10.58
C ILE A 208 -0.07 29.20 10.25
N VAL A 209 0.41 29.26 9.01
CA VAL A 209 1.31 30.32 8.52
C VAL A 209 0.57 31.20 7.52
N SER A 210 0.78 32.51 7.57
CA SER A 210 0.18 33.44 6.62
C SER A 210 0.77 33.30 5.22
N GLU A 211 -0.09 33.11 4.24
CA GLU A 211 0.28 33.09 2.81
C GLU A 211 0.34 34.50 2.21
N PHE A 212 -0.34 35.46 2.80
CA PHE A 212 -0.48 36.83 2.31
C PHE A 212 -0.12 37.84 3.39
N ALA A 213 0.32 39.00 2.98
CA ALA A 213 0.44 40.15 3.86
C ALA A 213 -0.90 40.89 3.92
N GLY A 214 -1.32 41.32 5.09
CA GLY A 214 -2.60 42.01 5.25
C GLY A 214 -2.94 42.31 6.71
N LYS A 215 -4.18 42.71 6.95
CA LYS A 215 -4.71 43.00 8.27
C LYS A 215 -5.52 41.81 8.78
N ILE A 216 -5.34 41.45 10.03
CA ILE A 216 -6.07 40.34 10.68
C ILE A 216 -7.45 40.84 11.13
N VAL A 217 -8.47 40.07 10.81
CA VAL A 217 -9.84 40.30 11.29
C VAL A 217 -10.35 38.99 11.92
N TYR A 218 -10.96 39.12 13.11
CA TYR A 218 -11.56 38.01 13.83
C TYR A 218 -13.00 37.82 13.40
N GLU A 219 -13.37 36.63 12.95
CA GLU A 219 -14.72 36.26 12.63
C GLU A 219 -15.19 35.15 13.57
N ASN A 220 -16.30 35.36 14.29
CA ASN A 220 -16.83 34.43 15.29
C ASN A 220 -15.84 34.09 16.43
N ILE A 221 -14.89 34.98 16.74
CA ILE A 221 -13.94 34.82 17.83
C ILE A 221 -14.34 35.80 18.95
N GLU A 222 -15.11 35.30 19.94
CA GLU A 222 -15.64 36.10 21.04
C GLU A 222 -15.11 35.57 22.38
N VAL A 223 -14.70 36.48 23.27
CA VAL A 223 -14.21 36.15 24.62
C VAL A 223 -15.29 35.42 25.43
N GLY A 224 -14.93 34.31 26.05
CA GLY A 224 -15.83 33.53 26.90
C GLY A 224 -16.87 32.69 26.17
N LYS A 225 -16.98 32.80 24.82
CA LYS A 225 -17.85 31.96 24.00
C LYS A 225 -17.05 30.99 23.12
N THR A 226 -16.07 31.52 22.38
CA THR A 226 -15.27 30.75 21.43
C THR A 226 -13.81 30.72 21.78
N TYR A 227 -13.30 31.67 22.58
CA TYR A 227 -11.95 31.60 23.11
C TYR A 227 -11.87 32.07 24.57
N GLN A 228 -10.87 31.62 25.29
CA GLN A 228 -10.49 32.03 26.63
C GLN A 228 -9.05 32.50 26.66
N VAL A 229 -8.71 33.38 27.57
CA VAL A 229 -7.35 33.81 27.82
C VAL A 229 -6.82 32.97 28.98
N GLU A 230 -5.89 32.10 28.69
CA GLU A 230 -5.17 31.27 29.65
C GLU A 230 -3.83 31.94 29.97
N ILE A 231 -3.36 31.78 31.19
CA ILE A 231 -2.02 32.22 31.60
C ILE A 231 -1.16 30.97 31.69
N ASP A 232 -0.13 30.90 30.88
CA ASP A 232 0.85 29.83 30.99
C ASP A 232 1.60 29.93 32.32
N GLU A 233 1.44 28.92 33.17
CA GLU A 233 2.04 28.87 34.50
C GLU A 233 3.58 28.87 34.49
N GLN A 234 4.20 28.45 33.38
CA GLN A 234 5.66 28.38 33.25
C GLN A 234 6.27 29.68 32.74
N THR A 235 5.62 30.32 31.76
CA THR A 235 6.16 31.52 31.09
C THR A 235 5.50 32.81 31.57
N GLY A 236 4.33 32.75 32.20
CA GLY A 236 3.55 33.91 32.64
C GLY A 236 2.90 34.70 31.48
N PHE A 237 3.01 34.24 30.24
CA PHE A 237 2.39 34.88 29.09
C PHE A 237 0.88 34.54 29.02
N LYS A 238 0.10 35.51 28.56
CA LYS A 238 -1.32 35.33 28.29
C LYS A 238 -1.47 34.75 26.90
N GLU A 239 -2.06 33.58 26.82
CA GLU A 239 -2.35 32.90 25.55
C GLU A 239 -3.85 32.90 25.27
N LYS A 240 -4.24 33.11 24.01
CA LYS A 240 -5.63 33.06 23.55
C LYS A 240 -5.90 31.67 23.01
N VAL A 241 -6.63 30.86 23.76
CA VAL A 241 -6.93 29.46 23.43
C VAL A 241 -8.36 29.32 22.94
N ILE A 242 -8.58 28.70 21.79
CA ILE A 242 -9.90 28.41 21.26
C ILE A 242 -10.57 27.30 22.09
N THR A 243 -11.76 27.60 22.61
CA THR A 243 -12.55 26.64 23.41
C THR A 243 -13.75 26.11 22.64
N ASP A 244 -14.26 24.96 23.05
CA ASP A 244 -15.47 24.38 22.44
C ASP A 244 -16.70 25.26 22.77
N SER A 245 -17.31 25.86 21.74
CA SER A 245 -18.49 26.65 21.88
C SER A 245 -19.74 25.78 22.02
N ARG A 246 -20.68 26.21 22.91
CA ARG A 246 -22.00 25.58 23.02
C ARG A 246 -22.81 25.73 21.74
N ASP A 247 -22.64 26.83 21.02
CA ASP A 247 -23.24 27.01 19.70
C ASP A 247 -22.28 26.50 18.60
N LYS A 248 -22.52 25.30 18.15
CA LYS A 248 -21.74 24.62 17.10
C LYS A 248 -21.80 25.31 15.72
N LYS A 249 -22.60 26.36 15.57
CA LYS A 249 -22.67 27.15 14.33
C LYS A 249 -21.58 28.23 14.28
N LEU A 250 -21.05 28.64 15.43
CA LEU A 250 -19.97 29.62 15.51
C LEU A 250 -18.63 28.91 15.25
N ILE A 251 -18.10 29.06 14.04
CA ILE A 251 -16.80 28.54 13.68
C ILE A 251 -15.79 29.67 13.80
N PRO A 252 -14.84 29.61 14.75
CA PRO A 252 -13.80 30.62 14.88
C PRO A 252 -12.95 30.65 13.62
N THR A 253 -12.85 31.81 12.98
CA THR A 253 -12.13 31.98 11.71
C THR A 253 -11.28 33.23 11.78
N LEU A 254 -10.00 33.12 11.32
CA LEU A 254 -9.11 34.25 11.09
C LEU A 254 -9.19 34.65 9.62
N LEU A 255 -9.49 35.91 9.36
CA LEU A 255 -9.49 36.48 8.02
C LEU A 255 -8.26 37.36 7.83
N ILE A 256 -7.61 37.25 6.69
CA ILE A 256 -6.60 38.18 6.23
C ILE A 256 -7.24 39.09 5.19
N GLN A 257 -7.28 40.38 5.45
CA GLN A 257 -7.85 41.38 4.55
C GLN A 257 -6.78 42.31 3.99
N ASP A 258 -6.93 42.70 2.73
CA ASP A 258 -6.12 43.75 2.10
C ASP A 258 -6.54 45.13 2.63
N LYS A 259 -5.73 46.14 2.31
CA LYS A 259 -6.00 47.58 2.64
C LYS A 259 -7.38 48.09 2.17
N LYS A 260 -7.98 47.37 1.22
CA LYS A 260 -9.32 47.67 0.68
C LYS A 260 -10.47 46.93 1.39
N GLY A 261 -10.19 46.11 2.41
CA GLY A 261 -11.18 45.29 3.11
C GLY A 261 -11.58 44.00 2.38
N VAL A 262 -10.90 43.64 1.31
CA VAL A 262 -11.16 42.38 0.59
C VAL A 262 -10.48 41.24 1.32
N THR A 263 -11.21 40.16 1.62
CA THR A 263 -10.66 38.95 2.25
C THR A 263 -9.77 38.20 1.26
N LEU A 264 -8.49 38.10 1.57
CA LEU A 264 -7.50 37.39 0.78
C LEU A 264 -7.48 35.89 1.10
N ARG A 265 -7.61 35.56 2.38
CA ARG A 265 -7.61 34.17 2.87
C ARG A 265 -8.38 34.06 4.18
N SER A 266 -9.03 32.92 4.39
CA SER A 266 -9.68 32.56 5.63
C SER A 266 -9.07 31.30 6.22
N TYR A 267 -8.86 31.27 7.55
CA TYR A 267 -8.32 30.14 8.28
C TYR A 267 -9.27 29.74 9.39
N ASN A 268 -9.82 28.54 9.31
CA ASN A 268 -10.66 27.98 10.36
C ASN A 268 -9.79 27.46 11.51
N LEU A 269 -10.15 27.82 12.73
CA LEU A 269 -9.41 27.47 13.93
C LEU A 269 -10.04 26.27 14.63
N PRO A 270 -9.28 25.19 14.88
CA PRO A 270 -9.76 24.08 15.68
C PRO A 270 -9.77 24.41 17.17
N VAL A 271 -10.56 23.67 17.95
CA VAL A 271 -10.56 23.75 19.42
C VAL A 271 -9.17 23.38 19.97
N GLY A 272 -8.70 24.13 20.95
CA GLY A 272 -7.36 24.02 21.51
C GLY A 272 -6.27 24.72 20.72
N ALA A 273 -6.59 25.47 19.68
CA ALA A 273 -5.64 26.28 18.94
C ALA A 273 -5.26 27.55 19.72
N HIS A 274 -3.98 27.88 19.76
CA HIS A 274 -3.43 29.06 20.41
C HIS A 274 -3.22 30.16 19.36
N ILE A 275 -3.94 31.29 19.50
CA ILE A 275 -3.82 32.45 18.61
C ILE A 275 -2.65 33.30 19.06
N ILE A 276 -1.71 33.58 18.14
CA ILE A 276 -0.49 34.37 18.41
C ILE A 276 -0.67 35.83 18.00
N VAL A 277 -1.53 36.10 17.02
CA VAL A 277 -1.74 37.44 16.45
C VAL A 277 -2.94 38.12 17.08
N ASP A 278 -2.87 39.46 17.16
CA ASP A 278 -3.95 40.27 17.68
C ASP A 278 -4.93 40.71 16.58
N GLU A 279 -6.15 41.05 16.98
CA GLU A 279 -7.14 41.64 16.09
C GLU A 279 -6.60 42.97 15.54
N ASP A 280 -6.87 43.26 14.28
CA ASP A 280 -6.42 44.45 13.58
C ASP A 280 -4.90 44.58 13.39
N GLU A 281 -4.13 43.56 13.75
CA GLU A 281 -2.69 43.54 13.53
C GLU A 281 -2.37 43.46 12.03
N SER A 282 -1.38 44.26 11.57
CA SER A 282 -0.84 44.16 10.23
C SER A 282 0.28 43.13 10.18
N ILE A 283 0.09 42.09 9.37
CA ILE A 283 1.02 40.97 9.28
C ILE A 283 1.77 40.93 7.94
N GLU A 284 3.01 40.44 7.99
CA GLU A 284 3.79 40.11 6.80
C GLU A 284 3.51 38.66 6.37
N LYS A 285 3.80 38.37 5.10
CA LYS A 285 3.80 37.02 4.56
C LYS A 285 4.80 36.15 5.31
N GLY A 286 4.37 34.93 5.74
CA GLY A 286 5.22 33.98 6.46
C GLY A 286 5.15 34.09 8.00
N LYS A 287 4.34 35.00 8.56
CA LYS A 287 4.12 35.06 10.01
C LYS A 287 3.27 33.86 10.46
N ILE A 288 3.67 33.25 11.57
CA ILE A 288 2.86 32.21 12.23
C ILE A 288 1.66 32.89 12.90
N LEU A 289 0.46 32.45 12.53
CA LEU A 289 -0.79 33.00 13.02
C LEU A 289 -1.28 32.25 14.25
N VAL A 290 -1.18 30.94 14.22
CA VAL A 290 -1.78 30.02 15.19
C VAL A 290 -0.83 28.85 15.42
N LYS A 291 -0.69 28.44 16.67
CA LYS A 291 -0.11 27.18 17.08
C LYS A 291 -1.22 26.21 17.50
N ILE A 292 -1.20 25.01 17.00
CA ILE A 292 -2.16 23.97 17.34
C ILE A 292 -1.37 22.87 18.06
N PRO A 293 -1.51 22.75 19.40
CA PRO A 293 -0.85 21.67 20.12
C PRO A 293 -1.23 20.34 19.49
N ARG A 294 -0.25 19.60 19.03
CA ARG A 294 -0.48 18.21 18.63
C ARG A 294 -0.79 17.48 19.92
N LYS A 295 -2.01 16.98 20.05
CA LYS A 295 -2.33 16.08 21.17
C LYS A 295 -1.27 14.99 21.12
N SER A 296 -0.34 15.01 22.08
CA SER A 296 0.59 13.92 22.18
C SER A 296 -0.25 12.65 22.27
N ALA A 297 0.20 11.59 21.61
CA ALA A 297 -0.48 10.28 21.58
C ALA A 297 -0.85 9.72 22.97
N LYS A 298 -0.51 10.47 24.03
CA LYS A 298 -0.77 10.14 25.44
C LYS A 298 -2.16 10.51 25.95
N SER A 299 -2.98 11.29 25.27
CA SER A 299 -4.20 11.84 25.89
C SER A 299 -5.52 11.55 25.18
N GLY A 300 -5.59 10.69 24.21
CA GLY A 300 -6.87 10.42 23.57
C GLY A 300 -6.90 9.01 22.99
N ASP A 301 -7.57 8.10 23.68
CA ASP A 301 -8.23 6.87 23.16
C ASP A 301 -7.55 6.16 21.97
N ILE A 302 -6.20 6.17 21.95
CA ILE A 302 -5.44 5.31 21.09
C ILE A 302 -5.37 3.98 21.84
N THR A 303 -6.18 3.03 21.41
CA THR A 303 -5.98 1.63 21.79
C THR A 303 -4.56 1.25 21.36
N GLY A 304 -3.60 1.40 22.27
CA GLY A 304 -2.21 1.02 22.04
C GLY A 304 -2.00 -0.45 22.36
N GLY A 305 -0.84 -0.97 22.03
CA GLY A 305 -0.45 -2.33 22.37
C GLY A 305 -1.21 -3.40 21.59
N LEU A 306 -1.48 -4.55 22.23
CA LEU A 306 -2.10 -5.71 21.59
C LEU A 306 -3.50 -5.45 21.01
N PRO A 307 -4.39 -4.65 21.64
CA PRO A 307 -5.68 -4.32 21.04
C PRO A 307 -5.56 -3.64 19.67
N ARG A 308 -4.60 -2.73 19.49
CA ARG A 308 -4.36 -2.06 18.19
C ARG A 308 -3.83 -3.04 17.14
N VAL A 309 -2.92 -3.93 17.50
CA VAL A 309 -2.42 -4.98 16.61
C VAL A 309 -3.57 -5.88 16.15
N THR A 310 -4.46 -6.26 17.08
CA THR A 310 -5.63 -7.07 16.76
C THR A 310 -6.60 -6.33 15.83
N GLU A 311 -6.86 -5.04 16.07
CA GLU A 311 -7.70 -4.20 15.22
C GLU A 311 -7.16 -4.14 13.78
N LEU A 312 -5.84 -3.96 13.62
CA LEU A 312 -5.18 -3.90 12.32
C LEU A 312 -5.24 -5.25 11.58
N PHE A 313 -4.91 -6.36 12.25
CA PHE A 313 -4.97 -7.69 11.63
C PHE A 313 -6.39 -8.19 11.37
N GLU A 314 -7.38 -7.72 12.13
CA GLU A 314 -8.79 -8.02 11.84
C GLU A 314 -9.41 -7.04 10.83
N ALA A 315 -8.63 -6.09 10.31
CA ALA A 315 -9.08 -5.06 9.37
C ALA A 315 -10.37 -4.38 9.85
N ARG A 316 -10.48 -4.12 11.17
CA ARG A 316 -11.65 -3.47 11.78
C ARG A 316 -11.64 -1.98 11.46
N ASN A 317 -12.82 -1.41 11.34
CA ASN A 317 -12.94 0.03 11.26
C ASN A 317 -12.60 0.62 12.64
N PRO A 318 -11.76 1.65 12.69
CA PRO A 318 -11.46 2.34 13.95
C PRO A 318 -12.70 3.00 14.53
N SER A 319 -12.70 3.22 15.84
CA SER A 319 -13.82 3.88 16.56
C SER A 319 -14.05 5.31 16.07
N ASN A 320 -12.98 6.03 15.71
CA ASN A 320 -13.03 7.36 15.13
C ASN A 320 -12.34 7.37 13.75
N PRO A 321 -13.05 6.97 12.66
CA PRO A 321 -12.46 6.96 11.34
C PRO A 321 -12.26 8.37 10.80
N ALA A 322 -11.08 8.61 10.19
CA ALA A 322 -10.84 9.81 9.42
C ALA A 322 -11.64 9.77 8.11
N VAL A 323 -12.15 10.92 7.70
CA VAL A 323 -12.70 11.08 6.36
C VAL A 323 -11.54 11.33 5.40
N VAL A 324 -11.46 10.55 4.32
CA VAL A 324 -10.35 10.57 3.36
C VAL A 324 -10.86 11.03 2.01
N SER A 325 -10.06 11.79 1.26
CA SER A 325 -10.40 12.17 -0.12
C SER A 325 -10.21 11.01 -1.09
N GLU A 326 -11.22 10.76 -1.93
CA GLU A 326 -11.16 9.75 -2.99
C GLU A 326 -10.48 10.27 -4.27
N ILE A 327 -10.45 11.60 -4.46
CA ILE A 327 -9.93 12.24 -5.68
C ILE A 327 -8.90 13.31 -5.35
N ASP A 328 -8.04 13.60 -6.32
CA ASP A 328 -7.16 14.76 -6.28
C ASP A 328 -7.94 16.03 -6.60
N GLY A 329 -7.79 17.07 -5.81
CA GLY A 329 -8.52 18.30 -6.09
C GLY A 329 -8.28 19.44 -5.10
N VAL A 330 -9.02 20.51 -5.33
CA VAL A 330 -9.02 21.70 -4.49
C VAL A 330 -10.21 21.63 -3.51
N VAL A 331 -9.91 21.91 -2.25
CA VAL A 331 -10.91 21.90 -1.16
C VAL A 331 -11.71 23.18 -1.14
N SER A 332 -13.03 23.07 -1.00
CA SER A 332 -13.91 24.15 -0.63
C SER A 332 -14.89 23.70 0.45
N PHE A 333 -15.35 24.65 1.28
CA PHE A 333 -16.26 24.32 2.37
C PHE A 333 -17.72 24.63 1.97
N GLY A 334 -18.56 23.63 2.14
CA GLY A 334 -20.00 23.75 1.93
C GLY A 334 -20.77 24.11 3.20
N LYS A 335 -22.09 23.93 3.15
CA LYS A 335 -23.01 24.25 4.25
C LYS A 335 -22.94 23.22 5.37
N ILE A 336 -23.24 23.66 6.58
CA ILE A 336 -23.42 22.76 7.74
C ILE A 336 -24.79 22.09 7.62
N LYS A 337 -24.81 20.75 7.58
CA LYS A 337 -26.01 19.92 7.50
C LYS A 337 -26.08 18.96 8.69
N ARG A 338 -27.10 19.05 9.51
CA ARG A 338 -27.37 18.10 10.62
C ARG A 338 -26.14 17.84 11.53
N GLY A 339 -25.37 18.86 11.89
CA GLY A 339 -24.20 18.73 12.75
C GLY A 339 -22.94 18.22 12.05
N ASN A 340 -22.95 18.10 10.72
CA ASN A 340 -21.80 17.78 9.89
C ASN A 340 -21.47 18.96 8.97
N ARG A 341 -20.19 19.23 8.78
CA ARG A 341 -19.71 20.19 7.78
C ARG A 341 -19.48 19.48 6.46
N GLU A 342 -20.00 20.04 5.37
CA GLU A 342 -19.77 19.56 4.03
C GLU A 342 -18.41 20.08 3.54
N ILE A 343 -17.52 19.18 3.11
CA ILE A 343 -16.27 19.49 2.42
C ILE A 343 -16.43 19.05 0.98
N ILE A 344 -16.15 19.94 0.07
CA ILE A 344 -16.27 19.71 -1.37
C ILE A 344 -14.85 19.67 -1.93
N VAL A 345 -14.54 18.63 -2.67
CA VAL A 345 -13.27 18.48 -3.38
C VAL A 345 -13.56 18.48 -4.87
N GLU A 346 -12.98 19.42 -5.58
CA GLU A 346 -13.12 19.59 -7.03
C GLU A 346 -11.82 19.23 -7.75
N SER A 347 -11.89 18.24 -8.62
CA SER A 347 -10.77 17.80 -9.44
C SER A 347 -10.51 18.78 -10.60
N LYS A 348 -9.29 18.79 -11.12
CA LYS A 348 -8.91 19.51 -12.35
C LYS A 348 -9.76 19.12 -13.59
N PHE A 349 -10.39 17.94 -13.56
CA PHE A 349 -11.24 17.42 -14.64
C PHE A 349 -12.72 17.77 -14.45
N GLY A 350 -13.09 18.49 -13.38
CA GLY A 350 -14.47 18.90 -13.08
C GLY A 350 -15.26 17.88 -12.25
N ASP A 351 -14.64 16.79 -11.80
CA ASP A 351 -15.28 15.86 -10.88
C ASP A 351 -15.42 16.50 -9.50
N ILE A 352 -16.63 16.45 -8.94
CA ILE A 352 -16.92 17.02 -7.63
C ILE A 352 -17.32 15.90 -6.69
N ARG A 353 -16.60 15.78 -5.56
CA ARG A 353 -16.93 14.87 -4.46
C ARG A 353 -17.26 15.67 -3.20
N LYS A 354 -18.30 15.23 -2.48
CA LYS A 354 -18.79 15.88 -1.26
C LYS A 354 -18.63 14.95 -0.07
N TYR A 355 -17.93 15.41 0.94
CA TYR A 355 -17.67 14.67 2.16
C TYR A 355 -18.34 15.35 3.34
N LEU A 356 -18.90 14.56 4.25
CA LEU A 356 -19.54 15.05 5.47
C LEU A 356 -18.66 14.75 6.67
N VAL A 357 -18.08 15.76 7.27
CA VAL A 357 -17.23 15.65 8.46
C VAL A 357 -18.03 16.10 9.68
N LYS A 358 -18.02 15.31 10.75
CA LYS A 358 -18.65 15.68 12.02
C LYS A 358 -17.99 16.93 12.58
N LEU A 359 -18.76 17.85 13.14
CA LEU A 359 -18.22 19.07 13.77
C LEU A 359 -17.37 18.78 15.02
N SER A 360 -17.48 17.58 15.60
CA SER A 360 -16.61 17.12 16.69
C SER A 360 -15.20 16.74 16.22
N ASN A 361 -15.02 16.44 14.94
CA ASN A 361 -13.73 16.04 14.40
C ASN A 361 -12.98 17.27 13.90
N GLN A 362 -11.69 17.33 14.21
CA GLN A 362 -10.82 18.39 13.73
C GLN A 362 -10.65 18.27 12.22
N ILE A 363 -10.88 19.35 11.48
CA ILE A 363 -10.64 19.43 10.04
C ILE A 363 -9.16 19.76 9.83
N LEU A 364 -8.46 18.94 9.06
CA LEU A 364 -7.02 19.07 8.81
C LEU A 364 -6.69 19.95 7.59
N VAL A 365 -7.68 20.23 6.75
CA VAL A 365 -7.51 20.99 5.50
C VAL A 365 -8.11 22.38 5.63
N GLN A 366 -7.64 23.31 4.81
CA GLN A 366 -8.15 24.68 4.72
C GLN A 366 -8.81 24.92 3.36
N GLU A 367 -9.55 26.03 3.25
CA GLU A 367 -10.18 26.44 2.01
C GLU A 367 -9.13 26.71 0.93
N ASN A 368 -9.37 26.27 -0.31
CA ASN A 368 -8.44 26.34 -1.45
C ASN A 368 -7.12 25.55 -1.29
N ASP A 369 -7.03 24.61 -0.32
CA ASP A 369 -5.90 23.69 -0.26
C ASP A 369 -6.02 22.66 -1.39
N PHE A 370 -4.92 22.36 -2.05
CA PHE A 370 -4.83 21.22 -2.97
C PHE A 370 -4.48 19.96 -2.19
N ILE A 371 -5.25 18.90 -2.39
CA ILE A 371 -5.07 17.60 -1.74
C ILE A 371 -4.97 16.48 -2.77
N LYS A 372 -4.22 15.43 -2.42
CA LYS A 372 -4.11 14.19 -3.21
C LYS A 372 -5.10 13.14 -2.69
N ALA A 373 -5.51 12.23 -3.56
CA ALA A 373 -6.33 11.08 -3.20
C ALA A 373 -5.67 10.27 -2.07
N GLY A 374 -6.47 9.84 -1.11
CA GLY A 374 -6.00 9.15 0.10
C GLY A 374 -5.44 10.05 1.19
N MET A 375 -5.58 11.37 1.08
CA MET A 375 -5.20 12.31 2.14
C MET A 375 -6.36 12.51 3.13
N PRO A 376 -6.12 12.50 4.45
CA PRO A 376 -7.18 12.69 5.44
C PRO A 376 -7.66 14.15 5.43
N LEU A 377 -8.98 14.32 5.42
CA LEU A 377 -9.67 15.61 5.54
C LEU A 377 -9.95 15.95 7.00
N SER A 378 -10.12 14.94 7.84
CA SER A 378 -10.39 15.09 9.26
C SER A 378 -9.41 14.28 10.10
N ASP A 379 -9.33 14.65 11.38
CA ASP A 379 -8.62 13.88 12.40
C ASP A 379 -9.27 12.49 12.56
N GLY A 380 -8.46 11.50 12.94
CA GLY A 380 -8.86 10.11 13.14
C GLY A 380 -7.92 9.13 12.43
N SER A 381 -8.16 7.84 12.64
CA SER A 381 -7.39 6.79 11.99
C SER A 381 -7.98 6.45 10.62
N ILE A 382 -7.13 6.31 9.61
CA ILE A 382 -7.58 5.95 8.26
C ILE A 382 -8.00 4.48 8.27
N THR A 383 -9.14 4.16 7.63
CA THR A 383 -9.57 2.78 7.51
C THR A 383 -8.74 2.03 6.46
N PRO A 384 -8.29 0.80 6.73
CA PRO A 384 -7.52 0.04 5.74
C PRO A 384 -8.28 -0.20 4.42
N ASN A 385 -9.61 -0.31 4.49
CA ASN A 385 -10.46 -0.48 3.31
C ASN A 385 -10.48 0.77 2.41
N ASP A 386 -10.46 1.98 2.99
CA ASP A 386 -10.41 3.22 2.20
C ASP A 386 -9.08 3.33 1.46
N ILE A 387 -7.98 2.96 2.13
CA ILE A 387 -6.66 2.91 1.47
C ILE A 387 -6.68 1.92 0.30
N LEU A 388 -7.30 0.74 0.49
CA LEU A 388 -7.41 -0.27 -0.55
C LEU A 388 -8.15 0.26 -1.78
N ASN A 389 -9.30 0.90 -1.55
CA ASN A 389 -10.15 1.39 -2.64
C ASN A 389 -9.53 2.59 -3.38
N ILE A 390 -8.77 3.43 -2.68
CA ILE A 390 -8.22 4.67 -3.23
C ILE A 390 -6.81 4.47 -3.79
N LYS A 391 -5.91 3.85 -3.01
CA LYS A 391 -4.47 3.71 -3.33
C LYS A 391 -4.06 2.31 -3.79
N GLY A 392 -4.94 1.34 -3.66
CA GLY A 392 -4.70 -0.03 -4.07
C GLY A 392 -3.98 -0.92 -3.04
N PRO A 393 -3.76 -2.21 -3.39
CA PRO A 393 -3.31 -3.23 -2.43
C PRO A 393 -1.88 -3.00 -1.90
N SER A 394 -0.98 -2.45 -2.72
CA SER A 394 0.41 -2.17 -2.29
C SER A 394 0.47 -1.13 -1.17
N ALA A 395 -0.35 -0.09 -1.25
CA ALA A 395 -0.42 0.96 -0.23
C ALA A 395 -1.00 0.43 1.10
N VAL A 396 -2.02 -0.44 1.03
CA VAL A 396 -2.56 -1.11 2.24
C VAL A 396 -1.51 -1.99 2.89
N HIS A 397 -0.76 -2.74 2.09
CA HIS A 397 0.30 -3.61 2.57
C HIS A 397 1.33 -2.81 3.37
N GLN A 398 1.84 -1.74 2.78
CA GLN A 398 2.79 -0.84 3.43
C GLN A 398 2.20 -0.19 4.68
N TYR A 399 0.96 0.28 4.62
CA TYR A 399 0.27 0.89 5.76
C TYR A 399 0.16 -0.09 6.94
N LEU A 400 -0.38 -1.29 6.71
CA LEU A 400 -0.56 -2.27 7.77
C LEU A 400 0.77 -2.71 8.41
N VAL A 401 1.81 -2.95 7.59
CA VAL A 401 3.13 -3.31 8.10
C VAL A 401 3.73 -2.19 8.94
N ASN A 402 3.65 -0.94 8.49
CA ASN A 402 4.19 0.20 9.22
C ASN A 402 3.46 0.43 10.56
N GLU A 403 2.11 0.43 10.55
CA GLU A 403 1.30 0.61 11.76
C GLU A 403 1.56 -0.48 12.81
N VAL A 404 1.63 -1.74 12.37
CA VAL A 404 1.93 -2.85 13.29
C VAL A 404 3.36 -2.74 13.83
N GLN A 405 4.33 -2.44 12.97
CA GLN A 405 5.72 -2.22 13.39
C GLN A 405 5.87 -1.09 14.41
N GLU A 406 5.13 -0.01 14.22
CA GLU A 406 5.14 1.12 15.15
C GLU A 406 4.73 0.67 16.56
N VAL A 407 3.63 -0.09 16.67
CA VAL A 407 3.18 -0.62 17.97
C VAL A 407 4.26 -1.48 18.64
N TYR A 408 4.93 -2.37 17.89
CA TYR A 408 6.00 -3.21 18.46
C TYR A 408 7.27 -2.40 18.80
N ARG A 409 7.65 -1.45 17.95
CA ARG A 409 8.82 -0.57 18.22
C ARG A 409 8.63 0.30 19.46
N LEU A 410 7.43 0.83 19.69
CA LEU A 410 7.09 1.58 20.91
C LEU A 410 7.29 0.75 22.18
N GLN A 411 7.20 -0.57 22.09
CA GLN A 411 7.46 -1.50 23.20
C GLN A 411 8.91 -2.02 23.23
N GLY A 412 9.79 -1.51 22.35
CA GLY A 412 11.19 -1.94 22.24
C GLY A 412 11.40 -3.31 21.59
N VAL A 413 10.36 -3.87 20.98
CA VAL A 413 10.41 -5.17 20.31
C VAL A 413 10.80 -4.97 18.84
N LYS A 414 11.79 -5.74 18.35
CA LYS A 414 12.26 -5.71 16.97
C LYS A 414 11.84 -7.00 16.26
N ILE A 415 10.94 -6.89 15.30
CA ILE A 415 10.48 -8.00 14.44
C ILE A 415 10.81 -7.64 12.99
N ASN A 416 11.17 -8.63 12.19
CA ASN A 416 11.41 -8.41 10.75
C ASN A 416 10.07 -8.18 10.04
N ASP A 417 10.02 -7.18 9.16
CA ASP A 417 8.83 -6.81 8.38
C ASP A 417 8.23 -7.98 7.61
N LYS A 418 9.06 -8.92 7.15
CA LYS A 418 8.60 -10.10 6.38
C LYS A 418 7.59 -10.96 7.11
N HIS A 419 7.64 -11.05 8.43
CA HIS A 419 6.66 -11.81 9.21
C HIS A 419 5.27 -11.16 9.14
N PHE A 420 5.22 -9.83 9.18
CA PHE A 420 3.96 -9.09 9.00
C PHE A 420 3.50 -9.15 7.54
N GLU A 421 4.40 -9.05 6.59
CA GLU A 421 4.10 -9.15 5.16
C GLU A 421 3.43 -10.48 4.80
N VAL A 422 3.90 -11.60 5.38
CA VAL A 422 3.27 -12.92 5.20
C VAL A 422 1.82 -12.91 5.69
N ALA A 423 1.56 -12.34 6.87
CA ALA A 423 0.21 -12.25 7.43
C ALA A 423 -0.71 -11.37 6.56
N VAL A 424 -0.25 -10.17 6.20
CA VAL A 424 -1.01 -9.22 5.37
C VAL A 424 -1.30 -9.80 3.97
N ARG A 425 -0.35 -10.54 3.38
CA ARG A 425 -0.59 -11.26 2.12
C ARG A 425 -1.76 -12.24 2.24
N GLN A 426 -1.87 -12.97 3.36
CA GLN A 426 -2.99 -13.89 3.58
C GLN A 426 -4.33 -13.14 3.70
N MET A 427 -4.34 -11.92 4.26
CA MET A 427 -5.54 -11.08 4.36
C MET A 427 -6.07 -10.63 2.98
N MET A 428 -5.23 -10.58 1.95
CA MET A 428 -5.56 -10.10 0.60
C MET A 428 -5.54 -11.21 -0.46
N ARG A 429 -5.70 -12.47 -0.08
CA ARG A 429 -5.72 -13.60 -1.03
C ARG A 429 -6.99 -13.72 -1.85
N LYS A 430 -8.08 -13.09 -1.42
CA LYS A 430 -9.37 -13.18 -2.09
C LYS A 430 -9.70 -11.94 -2.88
N VAL A 431 -10.43 -12.17 -3.95
CA VAL A 431 -11.01 -11.14 -4.80
C VAL A 431 -12.53 -11.31 -4.86
N LYS A 432 -13.23 -10.19 -4.98
CA LYS A 432 -14.66 -10.12 -5.19
C LYS A 432 -14.91 -9.87 -6.68
N ILE A 433 -15.68 -10.73 -7.32
CA ILE A 433 -16.03 -10.61 -8.73
C ILE A 433 -16.99 -9.42 -8.89
N ILE A 434 -16.65 -8.49 -9.81
CA ILE A 434 -17.48 -7.34 -10.16
C ILE A 434 -18.31 -7.69 -11.40
N ASP A 435 -17.66 -8.12 -12.46
CA ASP A 435 -18.28 -8.58 -13.70
C ASP A 435 -17.74 -9.98 -14.02
N PRO A 436 -18.59 -11.01 -14.05
CA PRO A 436 -18.16 -12.36 -14.34
C PRO A 436 -17.73 -12.56 -15.81
N GLY A 437 -18.12 -11.68 -16.73
CA GLY A 437 -17.86 -11.87 -18.15
C GLY A 437 -18.39 -13.21 -18.64
N ASP A 438 -17.58 -13.96 -19.40
CA ASP A 438 -17.89 -15.30 -19.91
C ASP A 438 -17.29 -16.42 -19.07
N THR A 439 -16.87 -16.13 -17.83
CA THR A 439 -16.36 -17.12 -16.86
C THR A 439 -17.50 -17.86 -16.14
N LEU A 440 -17.15 -18.92 -15.40
CA LEU A 440 -18.09 -19.64 -14.55
C LEU A 440 -18.39 -18.95 -13.22
N PHE A 441 -17.84 -17.77 -12.97
CA PHE A 441 -18.06 -17.04 -11.74
C PHE A 441 -19.43 -16.39 -11.70
N LEU A 442 -19.90 -16.13 -10.47
CA LEU A 442 -21.10 -15.33 -10.22
C LEU A 442 -20.70 -13.92 -9.79
N GLU A 443 -21.57 -12.96 -10.09
CA GLU A 443 -21.43 -11.59 -9.60
C GLU A 443 -21.40 -11.60 -8.06
N ASP A 444 -20.57 -10.74 -7.47
CA ASP A 444 -20.33 -10.63 -6.02
C ASP A 444 -19.72 -11.87 -5.35
N GLN A 445 -19.33 -12.90 -6.11
CA GLN A 445 -18.68 -14.08 -5.59
C GLN A 445 -17.29 -13.75 -5.05
N LEU A 446 -16.96 -14.31 -3.86
CA LEU A 446 -15.61 -14.27 -3.29
C LEU A 446 -14.83 -15.51 -3.75
N THR A 447 -13.74 -15.29 -4.48
CA THR A 447 -12.87 -16.37 -4.95
C THR A 447 -11.40 -16.08 -4.62
N TYR A 448 -10.54 -17.09 -4.70
CA TYR A 448 -9.11 -16.89 -4.57
C TYR A 448 -8.53 -16.21 -5.81
N LYS A 449 -7.55 -15.35 -5.60
CA LYS A 449 -6.88 -14.64 -6.69
C LYS A 449 -6.26 -15.60 -7.71
N ASP A 450 -5.70 -16.71 -7.22
CA ASP A 450 -5.09 -17.73 -8.09
C ASP A 450 -6.13 -18.42 -8.96
N ASP A 451 -7.30 -18.78 -8.39
CA ASP A 451 -8.39 -19.40 -9.11
C ASP A 451 -9.00 -18.43 -10.15
N PHE A 452 -9.12 -17.14 -9.78
CA PHE A 452 -9.57 -16.08 -10.68
C PHE A 452 -8.64 -15.92 -11.89
N ILE A 453 -7.32 -15.88 -11.65
CA ILE A 453 -6.33 -15.78 -12.74
C ILE A 453 -6.40 -17.03 -13.62
N SER A 454 -6.43 -18.21 -13.02
CA SER A 454 -6.49 -19.48 -13.76
C SER A 454 -7.75 -19.59 -14.66
N GLU A 455 -8.92 -19.11 -14.21
CA GLU A 455 -10.13 -19.11 -15.02
C GLU A 455 -10.04 -18.09 -16.17
N ASN A 456 -9.50 -16.90 -15.91
CA ASN A 456 -9.28 -15.92 -16.98
C ASN A 456 -8.25 -16.41 -18.01
N ASP A 457 -7.21 -17.11 -17.56
CA ASP A 457 -6.20 -17.69 -18.46
C ASP A 457 -6.80 -18.77 -19.39
N LYS A 458 -7.79 -19.53 -18.90
CA LYS A 458 -8.50 -20.51 -19.75
C LYS A 458 -9.29 -19.83 -20.88
N LEU A 459 -9.80 -18.63 -20.64
CA LEU A 459 -10.53 -17.87 -21.66
C LEU A 459 -9.63 -17.19 -22.68
N TYR A 460 -8.32 -17.11 -22.40
CA TYR A 460 -7.38 -16.44 -23.30
C TYR A 460 -7.35 -17.13 -24.66
N GLY A 461 -7.70 -16.36 -25.71
CA GLY A 461 -7.78 -16.88 -27.09
C GLY A 461 -9.02 -17.73 -27.39
N MET A 462 -9.97 -17.84 -26.45
CA MET A 462 -11.27 -18.48 -26.68
C MET A 462 -12.26 -17.48 -27.27
N LYS A 463 -13.25 -18.02 -27.97
CA LYS A 463 -14.35 -17.26 -28.58
C LYS A 463 -15.70 -17.80 -28.12
N VAL A 464 -16.66 -16.89 -27.97
CA VAL A 464 -18.07 -17.22 -27.64
C VAL A 464 -18.88 -17.11 -28.92
N ILE A 465 -19.69 -18.12 -29.17
CA ILE A 465 -20.55 -18.16 -30.35
C ILE A 465 -21.74 -17.23 -30.11
N GLU A 466 -21.92 -16.26 -30.98
CA GLU A 466 -23.09 -15.36 -31.00
C GLU A 466 -24.20 -15.95 -31.89
N GLU A 467 -23.83 -16.41 -33.09
CA GLU A 467 -24.76 -17.07 -34.01
C GLU A 467 -24.18 -18.41 -34.47
N ALA A 468 -24.92 -19.48 -34.26
CA ALA A 468 -24.48 -20.83 -34.59
C ALA A 468 -24.56 -21.15 -36.10
N GLY A 469 -25.17 -20.30 -36.89
CA GLY A 469 -25.42 -20.56 -38.32
C GLY A 469 -26.10 -21.93 -38.51
N ASP A 470 -25.61 -22.69 -39.49
CA ASP A 470 -26.10 -24.04 -39.79
C ASP A 470 -25.23 -25.15 -39.20
N SER A 471 -24.45 -24.84 -38.15
CA SER A 471 -23.62 -25.83 -37.45
C SER A 471 -24.46 -26.77 -36.58
N GLU A 472 -24.22 -28.08 -36.69
CA GLU A 472 -24.83 -29.11 -35.85
C GLU A 472 -24.04 -29.33 -34.55
N ASN A 473 -22.75 -28.97 -34.57
CA ASN A 473 -21.81 -29.25 -33.48
C ASN A 473 -21.69 -28.13 -32.45
N LEU A 474 -21.96 -26.88 -32.85
CA LEU A 474 -21.74 -25.68 -32.06
C LEU A 474 -23.06 -25.01 -31.68
N LYS A 475 -23.15 -24.52 -30.44
CA LYS A 475 -24.37 -23.87 -29.91
C LYS A 475 -24.06 -22.42 -29.51
N VAL A 476 -25.09 -21.57 -29.61
CA VAL A 476 -25.03 -20.19 -29.13
C VAL A 476 -24.63 -20.13 -27.66
N GLY A 477 -23.70 -19.25 -27.32
CA GLY A 477 -23.14 -19.10 -25.98
C GLY A 477 -22.03 -20.11 -25.62
N GLN A 478 -21.65 -21.02 -26.50
CA GLN A 478 -20.60 -21.99 -26.27
C GLN A 478 -19.22 -21.34 -26.42
N LEU A 479 -18.30 -21.66 -25.49
CA LEU A 479 -16.88 -21.30 -25.57
C LEU A 479 -16.16 -22.30 -26.47
N VAL A 480 -15.47 -21.77 -27.47
CA VAL A 480 -14.71 -22.56 -28.46
C VAL A 480 -13.33 -21.95 -28.70
N SER A 481 -12.37 -22.77 -29.04
CA SER A 481 -11.05 -22.28 -29.46
C SER A 481 -11.11 -21.69 -30.87
N ALA A 482 -10.25 -20.72 -31.17
CA ALA A 482 -10.14 -20.14 -32.50
C ALA A 482 -9.84 -21.17 -33.59
N ARG A 483 -9.23 -22.32 -33.22
CA ARG A 483 -8.98 -23.43 -34.12
C ARG A 483 -10.26 -24.20 -34.44
N GLN A 484 -11.01 -24.61 -33.42
CA GLN A 484 -12.31 -25.29 -33.59
C GLN A 484 -13.28 -24.47 -34.44
N LEU A 485 -13.36 -23.16 -34.19
CA LEU A 485 -14.21 -22.26 -34.98
C LEU A 485 -13.79 -22.22 -36.46
N ARG A 486 -12.48 -22.17 -36.74
CA ARG A 486 -11.98 -22.20 -38.14
C ARG A 486 -12.25 -23.53 -38.82
N ASP A 487 -12.04 -24.61 -38.11
CA ASP A 487 -12.24 -25.97 -38.67
C ASP A 487 -13.73 -26.16 -39.01
N GLU A 488 -14.65 -25.79 -38.14
CA GLU A 488 -16.09 -25.85 -38.35
C GLU A 488 -16.53 -24.92 -39.49
N ASN A 489 -16.10 -23.67 -39.49
CA ASN A 489 -16.41 -22.71 -40.57
C ASN A 489 -15.84 -23.15 -41.93
N SER A 490 -14.73 -23.90 -41.94
CA SER A 490 -14.18 -24.46 -43.16
C SER A 490 -15.04 -25.60 -43.72
N ILE A 491 -15.67 -26.39 -42.85
CA ILE A 491 -16.63 -27.45 -43.24
C ILE A 491 -17.91 -26.79 -43.79
N LEU A 492 -18.51 -25.88 -43.01
CA LEU A 492 -19.72 -25.17 -43.45
C LEU A 492 -19.55 -24.44 -44.77
N LYS A 493 -18.39 -23.82 -44.99
CA LYS A 493 -18.07 -23.15 -46.25
C LYS A 493 -17.97 -24.10 -47.47
N ARG A 494 -17.54 -25.34 -47.25
CA ARG A 494 -17.50 -26.36 -48.31
C ARG A 494 -18.89 -26.84 -48.67
N ASP A 495 -19.80 -26.82 -47.69
CA ASP A 495 -21.19 -27.26 -47.85
C ASP A 495 -22.16 -26.14 -48.26
N ASP A 496 -21.63 -24.93 -48.54
CA ASP A 496 -22.39 -23.69 -48.87
C ASP A 496 -23.44 -23.34 -47.79
N LYS A 497 -23.14 -23.59 -46.50
CA LYS A 497 -23.97 -23.29 -45.34
C LYS A 497 -23.60 -21.97 -44.71
N ASN A 498 -24.50 -21.44 -43.84
CA ASN A 498 -24.25 -20.23 -43.07
C ASN A 498 -23.14 -20.47 -42.05
N LEU A 499 -22.20 -19.53 -41.99
CA LEU A 499 -21.04 -19.62 -41.08
C LEU A 499 -21.41 -19.29 -39.64
N VAL A 500 -20.64 -19.81 -38.73
CA VAL A 500 -20.74 -19.49 -37.30
C VAL A 500 -20.08 -18.14 -37.04
N GLU A 501 -20.81 -17.22 -36.40
CA GLU A 501 -20.28 -15.95 -35.92
C GLU A 501 -19.95 -16.03 -34.45
N ALA A 502 -18.76 -15.51 -34.08
CA ALA A 502 -18.29 -15.56 -32.71
C ALA A 502 -17.50 -14.30 -32.35
N ARG A 503 -17.69 -13.84 -31.11
CA ARG A 503 -16.91 -12.75 -30.50
C ARG A 503 -15.79 -13.30 -29.64
N ASP A 504 -14.83 -12.45 -29.27
CA ASP A 504 -13.83 -12.81 -28.28
C ASP A 504 -14.46 -12.95 -26.89
N ALA A 505 -14.01 -13.97 -26.15
CA ALA A 505 -14.48 -14.18 -24.78
C ALA A 505 -14.02 -13.03 -23.88
N LYS A 506 -14.95 -12.52 -23.05
CA LYS A 506 -14.68 -11.46 -22.08
C LYS A 506 -14.19 -12.07 -20.76
N PRO A 507 -12.99 -11.70 -20.27
CA PRO A 507 -12.51 -12.15 -18.98
C PRO A 507 -13.33 -11.51 -17.85
N ALA A 508 -13.39 -12.18 -16.69
CA ALA A 508 -13.98 -11.61 -15.49
C ALA A 508 -13.13 -10.46 -14.95
N THR A 509 -13.81 -9.48 -14.35
CA THR A 509 -13.17 -8.39 -13.59
C THR A 509 -13.45 -8.56 -12.10
N ALA A 510 -12.47 -8.20 -11.26
CA ALA A 510 -12.59 -8.37 -9.82
C ALA A 510 -11.87 -7.26 -9.05
N SER A 511 -12.33 -7.00 -7.84
CA SER A 511 -11.65 -6.13 -6.86
C SER A 511 -10.97 -6.96 -5.77
N THR A 512 -9.79 -6.55 -5.35
CA THR A 512 -9.11 -7.17 -4.21
C THR A 512 -9.90 -6.90 -2.94
N GLN A 513 -10.10 -7.95 -2.13
CA GLN A 513 -10.81 -7.87 -0.87
C GLN A 513 -9.84 -7.99 0.30
N LEU A 514 -9.87 -7.02 1.22
CA LEU A 514 -9.16 -7.12 2.49
C LEU A 514 -10.03 -7.85 3.51
N GLN A 515 -9.52 -8.92 4.09
CA GLN A 515 -10.19 -9.71 5.12
C GLN A 515 -9.37 -9.73 6.40
N GLY A 516 -10.03 -9.69 7.56
CA GLY A 516 -9.37 -9.96 8.83
C GLY A 516 -8.83 -11.39 8.90
N ILE A 517 -7.79 -11.61 9.69
CA ILE A 517 -7.11 -12.92 9.80
C ILE A 517 -8.05 -14.02 10.27
N THR A 518 -8.99 -13.74 11.18
CA THR A 518 -9.99 -14.70 11.65
C THR A 518 -10.88 -15.17 10.50
N ARG A 519 -11.40 -14.24 9.70
CA ARG A 519 -12.25 -14.56 8.54
C ARG A 519 -11.44 -15.28 7.45
N ALA A 520 -10.20 -14.85 7.21
CA ALA A 520 -9.31 -15.51 6.26
C ALA A 520 -9.02 -16.97 6.68
N SER A 521 -8.86 -17.24 7.99
CA SER A 521 -8.63 -18.59 8.54
C SER A 521 -9.86 -19.50 8.45
N LEU A 522 -11.07 -18.95 8.61
CA LEU A 522 -12.32 -19.71 8.47
C LEU A 522 -12.69 -20.02 7.01
N GLN A 523 -12.23 -19.20 6.08
CA GLN A 523 -12.52 -19.32 4.66
C GLN A 523 -11.34 -19.87 3.85
N THR A 524 -10.54 -20.75 4.45
CA THR A 524 -9.43 -21.45 3.75
C THR A 524 -9.97 -22.51 2.79
N LYS A 525 -9.12 -22.97 1.85
CA LYS A 525 -9.46 -24.10 0.94
C LYS A 525 -9.71 -25.39 1.71
N SER A 526 -8.92 -25.62 2.79
CA SER A 526 -9.09 -26.78 3.68
C SER A 526 -10.20 -26.54 4.69
N PHE A 527 -11.29 -27.31 4.59
CA PHE A 527 -12.37 -27.26 5.58
C PHE A 527 -11.97 -27.92 6.91
N ILE A 528 -11.05 -28.88 6.91
CA ILE A 528 -10.51 -29.52 8.13
C ILE A 528 -9.74 -28.48 8.96
N SER A 529 -8.88 -27.69 8.32
CA SER A 529 -8.15 -26.60 8.95
C SER A 529 -9.08 -25.53 9.53
N ALA A 530 -10.12 -25.14 8.79
CA ALA A 530 -11.10 -24.17 9.22
C ALA A 530 -11.93 -24.68 10.42
N ALA A 531 -12.44 -25.92 10.35
CA ALA A 531 -13.24 -26.54 11.39
C ALA A 531 -12.48 -26.69 12.72
N SER A 532 -11.17 -26.92 12.67
CA SER A 532 -10.34 -27.03 13.86
C SER A 532 -10.02 -25.69 14.54
N PHE A 533 -10.35 -24.56 13.91
CA PHE A 533 -10.10 -23.24 14.44
C PHE A 533 -11.31 -22.70 15.23
N GLN A 534 -12.44 -22.51 14.57
CA GLN A 534 -13.69 -22.01 15.17
C GLN A 534 -14.90 -22.50 14.36
N GLU A 535 -16.11 -22.38 14.92
CA GLU A 535 -17.38 -22.71 14.26
C GLU A 535 -17.42 -24.14 13.65
N THR A 536 -16.85 -25.12 14.33
CA THR A 536 -16.65 -26.50 13.84
C THR A 536 -17.87 -27.07 13.17
N THR A 537 -19.05 -27.05 13.83
CA THR A 537 -20.31 -27.63 13.35
C THR A 537 -20.78 -26.95 12.06
N LYS A 538 -20.69 -25.60 12.00
CA LYS A 538 -21.13 -24.84 10.84
C LYS A 538 -20.26 -25.13 9.62
N VAL A 539 -18.92 -25.11 9.83
CA VAL A 539 -17.94 -25.39 8.76
C VAL A 539 -18.12 -26.81 8.21
N LEU A 540 -18.27 -27.80 9.08
CA LEU A 540 -18.47 -29.19 8.65
C LEU A 540 -19.80 -29.38 7.91
N ASN A 541 -20.88 -28.76 8.40
CA ASN A 541 -22.19 -28.83 7.71
C ASN A 541 -22.10 -28.18 6.32
N GLU A 542 -21.48 -27.02 6.22
CA GLU A 542 -21.29 -26.32 4.92
C GLU A 542 -20.42 -27.15 3.97
N ALA A 543 -19.36 -27.78 4.49
CA ALA A 543 -18.48 -28.62 3.68
C ALA A 543 -19.24 -29.88 3.18
N ALA A 544 -20.08 -30.48 4.02
CA ALA A 544 -20.90 -31.65 3.66
C ALA A 544 -21.96 -31.29 2.59
N VAL A 545 -22.68 -30.19 2.77
CA VAL A 545 -23.70 -29.72 1.81
C VAL A 545 -23.09 -29.42 0.45
N ASN A 546 -21.91 -28.78 0.44
CA ASN A 546 -21.20 -28.39 -0.80
C ASN A 546 -20.29 -29.50 -1.36
N ALA A 547 -20.30 -30.72 -0.76
CA ALA A 547 -19.43 -31.83 -1.14
C ALA A 547 -17.94 -31.41 -1.32
N LYS A 548 -17.44 -30.59 -0.39
CA LYS A 548 -16.05 -30.10 -0.46
C LYS A 548 -15.06 -31.25 -0.30
N ASN A 549 -14.02 -31.25 -1.11
CA ASN A 549 -12.88 -32.15 -1.01
C ASN A 549 -11.66 -31.42 -0.46
N ASP A 550 -10.97 -31.99 0.53
CA ASP A 550 -9.74 -31.43 1.09
C ASP A 550 -8.52 -32.14 0.52
N HIS A 551 -7.66 -31.38 -0.13
CA HIS A 551 -6.45 -31.92 -0.78
C HIS A 551 -5.26 -32.11 0.17
N LEU A 552 -5.43 -31.83 1.48
CA LEU A 552 -4.41 -31.97 2.51
C LEU A 552 -3.08 -31.27 2.14
N GLY A 553 -3.19 -30.06 1.58
CA GLY A 553 -2.02 -29.31 1.09
C GLY A 553 -1.28 -28.53 2.16
N GLY A 554 -1.86 -28.30 3.33
CA GLY A 554 -1.27 -27.51 4.43
C GLY A 554 -0.75 -28.37 5.57
N LEU A 555 -0.23 -27.70 6.60
CA LEU A 555 0.35 -28.39 7.76
C LEU A 555 -0.72 -28.94 8.70
N LYS A 556 -1.71 -28.12 9.03
CA LYS A 556 -2.68 -28.37 10.09
C LYS A 556 -3.57 -29.57 9.80
N GLU A 557 -4.11 -29.66 8.59
CA GLU A 557 -4.95 -30.77 8.14
C GLU A 557 -4.18 -32.10 8.13
N ASN A 558 -2.91 -32.12 7.73
CA ASN A 558 -2.10 -33.33 7.76
C ASN A 558 -1.82 -33.80 9.19
N VAL A 559 -1.58 -32.88 10.12
CA VAL A 559 -1.42 -33.18 11.55
C VAL A 559 -2.70 -33.82 12.11
N ILE A 560 -3.88 -33.26 11.78
CA ILE A 560 -5.17 -33.75 12.27
C ILE A 560 -5.46 -35.18 11.77
N VAL A 561 -5.14 -35.47 10.50
CA VAL A 561 -5.35 -36.78 9.89
C VAL A 561 -4.26 -37.78 10.27
N GLY A 562 -3.13 -37.32 10.82
CA GLY A 562 -2.00 -38.20 11.23
C GLY A 562 -1.02 -38.48 10.10
N HIS A 563 -1.02 -37.67 9.03
CA HIS A 563 -0.05 -37.75 7.95
C HIS A 563 1.21 -36.92 8.27
N LYS A 564 2.32 -37.22 7.57
CA LYS A 564 3.52 -36.37 7.61
C LYS A 564 3.14 -34.97 7.14
N ILE A 565 3.68 -33.94 7.81
CA ILE A 565 3.47 -32.56 7.38
C ILE A 565 4.25 -32.30 6.07
N PRO A 566 3.71 -31.57 5.12
CA PRO A 566 4.38 -31.23 3.86
C PRO A 566 5.39 -30.08 4.07
N ALA A 567 6.33 -30.25 5.03
CA ALA A 567 7.33 -29.27 5.40
C ALA A 567 8.63 -29.99 5.83
N GLY A 568 9.77 -29.37 5.56
CA GLY A 568 11.08 -29.93 5.88
C GLY A 568 11.29 -31.30 5.23
N THR A 569 11.64 -32.30 6.04
CA THR A 569 11.86 -33.68 5.56
C THR A 569 10.58 -34.45 5.23
N GLY A 570 9.39 -33.89 5.54
CA GLY A 570 8.09 -34.49 5.22
C GLY A 570 7.54 -34.12 3.86
N ILE A 571 8.30 -33.45 3.00
CA ILE A 571 7.89 -33.16 1.63
C ILE A 571 7.83 -34.47 0.83
N ARG A 572 6.74 -34.69 0.09
CA ARG A 572 6.51 -35.90 -0.68
C ARG A 572 7.62 -36.25 -1.66
N GLU A 573 8.33 -35.25 -2.19
CA GLU A 573 9.47 -35.44 -3.08
C GLU A 573 10.64 -36.19 -2.41
N TYR A 574 10.71 -36.16 -1.07
CA TYR A 574 11.75 -36.86 -0.31
C TYR A 574 11.38 -38.29 0.08
N ASP A 575 10.12 -38.68 -0.09
CA ASP A 575 9.66 -40.05 0.23
C ASP A 575 10.32 -41.08 -0.71
N ASP A 576 10.66 -40.67 -1.93
CA ASP A 576 11.33 -41.55 -2.94
C ASP A 576 12.85 -41.46 -2.89
N ILE A 577 13.42 -40.65 -1.98
CA ILE A 577 14.90 -40.52 -1.87
C ILE A 577 15.46 -41.65 -0.99
N ILE A 578 16.27 -42.49 -1.60
CA ILE A 578 17.03 -43.49 -0.90
C ILE A 578 18.41 -42.94 -0.58
N VAL A 579 18.79 -42.94 0.69
CA VAL A 579 20.10 -42.50 1.14
C VAL A 579 20.97 -43.75 1.33
N GLY A 580 22.02 -43.86 0.55
CA GLY A 580 22.98 -44.95 0.63
C GLY A 580 24.41 -44.48 0.31
N PRO A 581 25.42 -45.35 0.52
CA PRO A 581 26.79 -45.08 0.10
C PRO A 581 26.87 -44.84 -1.42
N LYS A 582 27.67 -43.88 -1.82
CA LYS A 582 27.80 -43.50 -3.24
C LYS A 582 28.31 -44.68 -4.13
N ASP A 583 29.10 -45.57 -3.54
CA ASP A 583 29.63 -46.75 -4.23
C ASP A 583 28.53 -47.78 -4.50
N GLU A 584 27.56 -47.95 -3.61
CA GLU A 584 26.40 -48.80 -3.80
C GLU A 584 25.46 -48.27 -4.90
N TYR A 585 25.24 -46.97 -4.95
CA TYR A 585 24.50 -46.34 -6.04
C TYR A 585 25.17 -46.53 -7.40
N ASN A 586 26.48 -46.35 -7.47
CA ASN A 586 27.24 -46.58 -8.72
C ASN A 586 27.18 -48.03 -9.17
N SER A 587 27.23 -48.99 -8.25
CA SER A 587 27.12 -50.42 -8.59
C SER A 587 25.71 -50.78 -9.10
N LEU A 588 24.66 -50.15 -8.57
CA LEU A 588 23.29 -50.33 -9.05
C LEU A 588 23.08 -49.74 -10.45
N LEU A 589 23.73 -48.60 -10.76
CA LEU A 589 23.69 -48.01 -12.09
C LEU A 589 24.40 -48.93 -13.14
N ILE A 590 25.54 -49.48 -12.79
CA ILE A 590 26.31 -50.39 -13.68
C ILE A 590 25.47 -51.65 -13.96
N ASN A 591 24.85 -52.26 -12.95
CA ASN A 591 23.98 -53.41 -13.12
C ASN A 591 22.76 -53.12 -14.00
N LYS A 592 22.19 -51.91 -13.89
CA LYS A 592 21.04 -51.50 -14.70
C LYS A 592 21.39 -51.20 -16.16
N GLU A 593 22.62 -50.74 -16.43
CA GLU A 593 23.14 -50.58 -17.80
C GLU A 593 23.46 -51.92 -18.43
N GLU A 594 23.92 -52.90 -17.65
CA GLU A 594 24.16 -54.28 -18.13
C GLU A 594 22.81 -54.99 -18.44
N GLU A 595 21.76 -54.79 -17.63
CA GLU A 595 20.40 -55.34 -17.91
C GLU A 595 19.73 -54.71 -19.14
N LEU A 596 20.03 -53.46 -19.48
CA LEU A 596 19.48 -52.78 -20.65
C LEU A 596 20.23 -53.11 -21.97
N ASN A 597 21.40 -53.72 -21.90
CA ASN A 597 22.18 -54.12 -23.05
C ASN A 597 22.04 -55.64 -23.40
N PHE A 598 21.13 -56.35 -22.72
CA PHE A 598 20.65 -57.68 -23.06
C PHE A 598 19.22 -57.59 -23.59
#